data_00cd5c9d75622c06de602351e0761ffd
#
_entry.id   00cd5c9d75622c06de602351e0761ffd
#
_cell.length_a   1.000
_cell.length_b   1.000
_cell.length_c   1.000
_cell.angle_alpha   90.00
_cell.angle_beta   90.00
_cell.angle_gamma   90.00
#
_symmetry.space_group_name_H-M   'P 1'
#
loop_
_entity.id
_entity.type
_entity.pdbx_description
1 polymer ?
#
loop_
_entity_poly.entity_id
_entity_poly.type
_entity_poly.pdbx_seq_one_letter_code
_entity_poly.pdbx_strand_id
1 'polypeptide(L)'
;MLQHLGTCKQHPHRIRLTDQQNMSRDGPLKGVGDSDVNNSANAHKFDSETVRMAIAEMIICDELPFRIVEAQGFRKVCRSLEPRFQVPSRTTAARDCIKLFKMEKEKLRQIFKTVGRVSLTNDTWTSIQNLNYMCLTAHFIDSNWKLHKRILNFCMIPNHKGETIGKCVDSCLQDWGIDKIFTVIVDNASSNDVAIEYLRKFVGGHLFEGKYIHIRCCAHIMNLIVNDGLRDCDDSITRVRNAVRYVRSSPARMEKFKKCIEKEKIDCTKLVCLDVSTRWNSTYLMLEVAETYKKPFLRLEKDDDSFVRYCRSVNLGPPNSNNWERVRVLIKFLKIFYDATVRLSGSLYVTSNAYFQELCGIQSHLSKMSQSNDAVLKCMAENMKIKYDKYWGSIEKTNLMIFIAVVLDPRCKFSLLHFWFKKIYGGNLVEEMIAIVKHLMMDIYWEYSIVYGSSSGVSYSEPPSSVDPTMVDSDSQQSFWIEYEQEIIESNLMNKSEIDQYLEHGCEARAPNFDILDW
;
A
#
# COMPACT_ATOMS: atom_id res chain seq x y z
N MET A 1 2.93 1.88 19.19
CA MET A 1 2.37 1.46 17.91
C MET A 1 1.23 0.45 18.10
N LEU A 2 1.38 -0.63 18.89
CA LEU A 2 0.34 -1.63 19.15
C LEU A 2 -0.94 -1.09 19.83
N GLN A 3 -0.82 -0.09 20.74
CA GLN A 3 -2.00 0.53 21.37
C GLN A 3 -2.83 1.41 20.43
N HIS A 4 -2.28 1.85 19.30
CA HIS A 4 -2.99 2.71 18.33
C HIS A 4 -3.79 1.91 17.32
N LEU A 5 -3.46 0.64 17.10
CA LEU A 5 -4.12 -0.26 16.15
C LEU A 5 -5.53 -0.69 16.63
N GLY A 6 -5.75 -0.78 17.94
CA GLY A 6 -7.02 -1.21 18.53
C GLY A 6 -8.12 -0.15 18.64
N THR A 7 -7.79 1.14 18.52
CA THR A 7 -8.74 2.25 18.76
C THR A 7 -9.11 3.05 17.51
N CYS A 8 -8.43 2.88 16.40
CA CYS A 8 -8.72 3.60 15.16
C CYS A 8 -9.92 2.98 14.42
N LYS A 9 -11.04 3.72 14.34
CA LYS A 9 -12.26 3.31 13.62
C LYS A 9 -12.06 3.11 12.10
N GLN A 10 -10.94 3.61 11.54
CA GLN A 10 -10.58 3.53 10.11
C GLN A 10 -9.43 2.56 9.84
N HIS A 11 -9.07 1.68 10.80
CA HIS A 11 -7.99 0.72 10.59
C HIS A 11 -8.40 -0.37 9.58
N PRO A 12 -7.60 -0.65 8.53
CA PRO A 12 -7.94 -1.60 7.45
C PRO A 12 -8.30 -3.01 7.92
N HIS A 13 -7.76 -3.46 9.06
CA HIS A 13 -8.10 -4.76 9.64
C HIS A 13 -9.53 -4.87 10.18
N ARG A 14 -10.17 -3.76 10.55
CA ARG A 14 -11.57 -3.80 11.04
C ARG A 14 -12.59 -3.99 9.92
N ILE A 15 -12.26 -3.54 8.71
CA ILE A 15 -13.12 -3.72 7.51
C ILE A 15 -13.11 -5.18 7.06
N ARG A 16 -11.98 -5.92 7.25
CA ARG A 16 -11.88 -7.34 6.86
C ARG A 16 -12.75 -8.29 7.70
N LEU A 17 -13.05 -7.95 8.95
CA LEU A 17 -13.92 -8.79 9.79
C LEU A 17 -15.39 -8.74 9.34
N THR A 18 -15.84 -7.64 8.73
CA THR A 18 -17.19 -7.51 8.17
C THR A 18 -17.34 -8.24 6.84
N ASP A 19 -16.31 -8.26 5.99
CA ASP A 19 -16.38 -8.91 4.68
C ASP A 19 -16.29 -10.44 4.75
N GLN A 20 -15.54 -10.99 5.73
CA GLN A 20 -15.54 -12.44 5.97
C GLN A 20 -16.86 -12.96 6.56
N GLN A 21 -17.62 -12.14 7.28
CA GLN A 21 -18.96 -12.52 7.77
C GLN A 21 -20.03 -12.50 6.68
N ASN A 22 -19.82 -11.78 5.59
CA ASN A 22 -20.77 -11.70 4.49
C ASN A 22 -20.63 -12.84 3.44
N MET A 23 -19.55 -13.60 3.45
CA MET A 23 -19.38 -14.76 2.56
C MET A 23 -20.09 -16.04 3.05
N SER A 24 -20.76 -16.02 4.21
CA SER A 24 -21.49 -17.17 4.76
C SER A 24 -23.02 -17.00 4.82
N ARG A 25 -23.57 -15.97 4.18
CA ARG A 25 -25.01 -15.70 4.21
C ARG A 25 -25.56 -15.38 2.82
N ASP A 26 -25.63 -16.39 1.97
CA ASP A 26 -26.53 -16.36 0.83
C ASP A 26 -27.26 -17.69 0.72
N GLY A 27 -28.50 -17.68 1.25
CA GLY A 27 -29.55 -18.65 0.99
C GLY A 27 -30.88 -18.01 1.33
N PRO A 28 -31.86 -17.94 0.41
CA PRO A 28 -33.09 -17.21 0.61
C PRO A 28 -34.04 -17.96 1.53
N LEU A 29 -34.50 -17.32 2.59
CA LEU A 29 -35.63 -17.75 3.40
C LEU A 29 -36.91 -17.59 2.60
N LYS A 30 -37.38 -18.70 1.99
CA LYS A 30 -38.77 -18.84 1.56
C LYS A 30 -39.59 -19.34 2.74
N GLY A 31 -40.69 -18.63 3.03
CA GLY A 31 -41.69 -19.04 3.99
C GLY A 31 -42.31 -20.36 3.62
N VAL A 32 -42.49 -21.22 4.60
CA VAL A 32 -43.18 -22.49 4.49
C VAL A 32 -44.27 -22.52 5.53
N GLY A 33 -45.48 -22.83 5.03
CA GLY A 33 -46.58 -23.26 5.85
C GLY A 33 -46.37 -24.65 6.44
N ASP A 34 -47.08 -24.85 7.53
CA ASP A 34 -47.19 -26.07 8.32
C ASP A 34 -47.36 -27.35 7.50
N SER A 35 -46.56 -28.36 7.79
CA SER A 35 -46.97 -29.73 8.10
C SER A 35 -45.78 -30.70 7.99
N ASP A 36 -45.78 -31.65 8.94
CA ASP A 36 -44.96 -32.86 9.05
C ASP A 36 -43.69 -32.81 9.87
N VAL A 37 -43.92 -33.12 11.12
CA VAL A 37 -42.97 -33.67 12.11
C VAL A 37 -42.38 -34.97 11.57
N ASN A 38 -41.08 -34.93 11.19
CA ASN A 38 -40.22 -36.08 11.27
C ASN A 38 -38.82 -35.63 11.73
N ASN A 39 -38.54 -35.92 13.02
CA ASN A 39 -37.28 -35.73 13.72
C ASN A 39 -36.15 -36.50 13.02
N SER A 40 -35.28 -35.84 12.31
CA SER A 40 -33.86 -36.17 12.27
C SER A 40 -33.09 -34.90 12.64
N ALA A 41 -33.02 -34.61 13.92
CA ALA A 41 -32.06 -33.67 14.46
C ALA A 41 -30.67 -34.21 14.07
N ASN A 42 -30.04 -33.59 13.05
CA ASN A 42 -28.61 -33.65 12.84
C ASN A 42 -27.97 -33.06 14.10
N ALA A 43 -27.80 -33.91 15.13
CA ALA A 43 -27.06 -33.58 16.33
C ALA A 43 -25.65 -33.21 15.87
N HIS A 44 -25.36 -31.92 15.83
CA HIS A 44 -24.04 -31.40 15.51
C HIS A 44 -23.05 -32.07 16.49
N LYS A 45 -22.29 -33.05 16.01
CA LYS A 45 -21.35 -33.79 16.82
C LYS A 45 -20.32 -32.79 17.32
N PHE A 46 -20.32 -32.52 18.62
CA PHE A 46 -19.33 -31.65 19.23
C PHE A 46 -17.92 -32.15 18.95
N ASP A 47 -17.11 -31.30 18.28
CA ASP A 47 -15.70 -31.55 18.02
C ASP A 47 -14.83 -30.55 18.79
N SER A 48 -14.13 -31.08 19.79
CA SER A 48 -13.24 -30.29 20.66
C SER A 48 -12.05 -29.70 19.89
N GLU A 49 -11.57 -30.36 18.83
CA GLU A 49 -10.43 -29.85 18.04
C GLU A 49 -10.85 -28.64 17.22
N THR A 50 -11.99 -28.69 16.56
CA THR A 50 -12.57 -27.55 15.83
C THR A 50 -12.73 -26.33 16.74
N VAL A 51 -13.26 -26.49 17.95
CA VAL A 51 -13.39 -25.38 18.90
C VAL A 51 -12.02 -24.84 19.34
N ARG A 52 -11.04 -25.71 19.58
CA ARG A 52 -9.67 -25.28 19.92
C ARG A 52 -9.01 -24.48 18.79
N MET A 53 -9.19 -24.90 17.54
CA MET A 53 -8.67 -24.18 16.39
C MET A 53 -9.35 -22.82 16.22
N ALA A 54 -10.67 -22.72 16.44
CA ALA A 54 -11.39 -21.45 16.45
C ALA A 54 -10.90 -20.50 17.56
N ILE A 55 -10.56 -21.03 18.74
CA ILE A 55 -9.94 -20.23 19.81
C ILE A 55 -8.54 -19.76 19.41
N ALA A 56 -7.74 -20.61 18.76
CA ALA A 56 -6.43 -20.21 18.25
C ALA A 56 -6.55 -19.09 17.19
N GLU A 57 -7.51 -19.19 16.29
CA GLU A 57 -7.82 -18.16 15.30
C GLU A 57 -8.27 -16.86 15.97
N MET A 58 -9.17 -16.90 16.95
CA MET A 58 -9.58 -15.73 17.74
C MET A 58 -8.37 -15.06 18.40
N ILE A 59 -7.47 -15.84 19.04
CA ILE A 59 -6.26 -15.30 19.68
C ILE A 59 -5.39 -14.56 18.67
N ILE A 60 -5.22 -15.12 17.47
CA ILE A 60 -4.41 -14.52 16.39
C ILE A 60 -5.08 -13.27 15.81
N CYS A 61 -6.37 -13.36 15.46
CA CYS A 61 -7.11 -12.28 14.80
C CYS A 61 -7.32 -11.06 15.72
N ASP A 62 -7.58 -11.31 17.00
CA ASP A 62 -7.85 -10.27 18.00
C ASP A 62 -6.60 -9.86 18.79
N GLU A 63 -5.41 -10.36 18.40
CA GLU A 63 -4.12 -10.07 19.05
C GLU A 63 -4.15 -10.32 20.58
N LEU A 64 -4.85 -11.38 21.02
CA LEU A 64 -5.04 -11.67 22.43
C LEU A 64 -3.82 -12.40 23.03
N PRO A 65 -3.52 -12.18 24.32
CA PRO A 65 -2.49 -12.94 25.00
C PRO A 65 -2.94 -14.39 25.23
N PHE A 66 -2.05 -15.37 25.10
CA PHE A 66 -2.39 -16.80 25.32
C PHE A 66 -3.05 -17.08 26.67
N ARG A 67 -2.79 -16.26 27.69
CA ARG A 67 -3.43 -16.39 29.01
C ARG A 67 -4.94 -16.12 29.01
N ILE A 68 -5.52 -15.60 27.92
CA ILE A 68 -6.97 -15.35 27.82
C ILE A 68 -7.79 -16.60 28.10
N VAL A 69 -7.31 -17.78 27.66
CA VAL A 69 -7.99 -19.07 27.88
C VAL A 69 -8.04 -19.47 29.36
N GLU A 70 -7.23 -18.87 30.22
CA GLU A 70 -7.22 -19.10 31.67
C GLU A 70 -8.08 -18.10 32.43
N ALA A 71 -8.60 -17.04 31.76
CA ALA A 71 -9.46 -16.04 32.39
C ALA A 71 -10.81 -16.65 32.83
N GLN A 72 -11.25 -16.34 34.04
CA GLN A 72 -12.50 -16.88 34.59
C GLN A 72 -13.72 -16.59 33.73
N GLY A 73 -13.83 -15.36 33.18
CA GLY A 73 -14.92 -14.97 32.30
C GLY A 73 -14.95 -15.79 31.01
N PHE A 74 -13.80 -15.97 30.36
CA PHE A 74 -13.66 -16.77 29.15
C PHE A 74 -14.09 -18.24 29.41
N ARG A 75 -13.56 -18.84 30.48
CA ARG A 75 -13.93 -20.22 30.90
C ARG A 75 -15.41 -20.34 31.20
N LYS A 76 -16.01 -19.33 31.84
CA LYS A 76 -17.46 -19.31 32.14
C LYS A 76 -18.28 -19.31 30.84
N VAL A 77 -17.92 -18.47 29.88
CA VAL A 77 -18.59 -18.42 28.56
C VAL A 77 -18.49 -19.77 27.87
N CYS A 78 -17.29 -20.33 27.73
CA CYS A 78 -17.09 -21.64 27.09
C CYS A 78 -17.94 -22.74 27.74
N ARG A 79 -17.98 -22.82 29.08
CA ARG A 79 -18.79 -23.81 29.81
C ARG A 79 -20.30 -23.60 29.64
N SER A 80 -20.73 -22.34 29.49
CA SER A 80 -22.16 -22.04 29.29
C SER A 80 -22.61 -22.40 27.87
N LEU A 81 -21.72 -22.33 26.88
CA LEU A 81 -22.00 -22.68 25.48
C LEU A 81 -21.92 -24.19 25.25
N GLU A 82 -20.87 -24.83 25.77
CA GLU A 82 -20.69 -26.30 25.69
C GLU A 82 -20.03 -26.84 26.97
N PRO A 83 -20.83 -27.39 27.89
CA PRO A 83 -20.34 -27.91 29.18
C PRO A 83 -19.29 -29.02 29.05
N ARG A 84 -19.31 -29.78 27.94
CA ARG A 84 -18.35 -30.88 27.68
C ARG A 84 -16.99 -30.36 27.22
N PHE A 85 -16.89 -29.07 26.81
CA PHE A 85 -15.65 -28.51 26.31
C PHE A 85 -14.67 -28.21 27.44
N GLN A 86 -13.54 -28.87 27.42
CA GLN A 86 -12.42 -28.58 28.30
C GLN A 86 -11.53 -27.48 27.69
N VAL A 87 -11.63 -26.28 28.26
CA VAL A 87 -10.84 -25.13 27.81
C VAL A 87 -9.36 -25.44 27.95
N PRO A 88 -8.55 -25.27 26.87
CA PRO A 88 -7.12 -25.60 26.88
C PRO A 88 -6.33 -24.71 27.85
N SER A 89 -5.15 -25.18 28.26
CA SER A 89 -4.17 -24.32 28.95
C SER A 89 -3.55 -23.32 27.97
N ARG A 90 -2.94 -22.23 28.47
CA ARG A 90 -2.20 -21.24 27.64
C ARG A 90 -1.11 -21.90 26.79
N THR A 91 -0.44 -22.94 27.32
CA THR A 91 0.61 -23.66 26.58
C THR A 91 0.00 -24.47 25.43
N THR A 92 -1.17 -25.06 25.63
CA THR A 92 -1.92 -25.77 24.59
C THR A 92 -2.41 -24.78 23.52
N ALA A 93 -3.00 -23.64 23.93
CA ALA A 93 -3.43 -22.59 23.01
C ALA A 93 -2.26 -22.05 22.16
N ALA A 94 -1.10 -21.83 22.76
CA ALA A 94 0.10 -21.43 22.01
C ALA A 94 0.53 -22.48 20.97
N ARG A 95 0.46 -23.79 21.33
CA ARG A 95 0.75 -24.88 20.35
C ARG A 95 -0.28 -24.94 19.23
N ASP A 96 -1.55 -24.69 19.55
CA ASP A 96 -2.62 -24.66 18.55
C ASP A 96 -2.45 -23.48 17.58
N CYS A 97 -2.05 -22.28 18.06
CA CYS A 97 -1.68 -21.16 17.21
C CYS A 97 -0.49 -21.48 16.29
N ILE A 98 0.55 -22.19 16.79
CA ILE A 98 1.67 -22.64 15.97
C ILE A 98 1.21 -23.69 14.93
N LYS A 99 0.30 -24.59 15.30
CA LYS A 99 -0.28 -25.58 14.37
C LYS A 99 -1.03 -24.86 13.24
N LEU A 100 -1.87 -23.90 13.57
CA LEU A 100 -2.62 -23.09 12.60
C LEU A 100 -1.67 -22.31 11.67
N PHE A 101 -0.64 -21.67 12.24
CA PHE A 101 0.39 -20.98 11.44
C PHE A 101 1.06 -21.92 10.42
N LYS A 102 1.44 -23.14 10.84
CA LYS A 102 2.07 -24.11 9.92
C LYS A 102 1.12 -24.54 8.80
N MET A 103 -0.16 -24.74 9.13
CA MET A 103 -1.18 -25.10 8.14
C MET A 103 -1.39 -23.96 7.12
N GLU A 104 -1.55 -22.73 7.58
CA GLU A 104 -1.72 -21.54 6.72
C GLU A 104 -0.46 -21.24 5.91
N LYS A 105 0.73 -21.44 6.51
CA LYS A 105 2.01 -21.31 5.79
C LYS A 105 2.07 -22.28 4.62
N GLU A 106 1.71 -23.56 4.81
CA GLU A 106 1.75 -24.54 3.73
C GLU A 106 0.76 -24.21 2.61
N LYS A 107 -0.47 -23.76 2.95
CA LYS A 107 -1.43 -23.29 1.95
C LYS A 107 -0.84 -22.13 1.12
N LEU A 108 -0.23 -21.17 1.79
CA LEU A 108 0.37 -20.01 1.11
C LEU A 108 1.57 -20.41 0.25
N ARG A 109 2.39 -21.38 0.68
CA ARG A 109 3.47 -21.95 -0.13
C ARG A 109 2.96 -22.59 -1.42
N GLN A 110 1.81 -23.27 -1.38
CA GLN A 110 1.20 -23.82 -2.60
C GLN A 110 0.74 -22.69 -3.54
N ILE A 111 0.18 -21.61 -3.01
CA ILE A 111 -0.16 -20.44 -3.81
C ILE A 111 1.08 -19.83 -4.47
N PHE A 112 2.20 -19.70 -3.75
CA PHE A 112 3.44 -19.16 -4.33
C PHE A 112 3.99 -20.00 -5.50
N LYS A 113 3.71 -21.29 -5.56
CA LYS A 113 4.08 -22.13 -6.71
C LYS A 113 3.32 -21.76 -7.99
N THR A 114 2.13 -21.20 -7.87
CA THR A 114 1.26 -20.82 -9.01
C THR A 114 1.39 -19.36 -9.38
N VAL A 115 1.92 -18.52 -8.47
CA VAL A 115 2.14 -17.10 -8.70
C VAL A 115 3.39 -16.90 -9.55
N GLY A 116 3.28 -16.05 -10.57
CA GLY A 116 4.38 -15.80 -11.49
C GLY A 116 5.59 -15.15 -10.81
N ARG A 117 5.38 -14.01 -10.18
CA ARG A 117 6.42 -13.25 -9.47
C ARG A 117 5.84 -12.54 -8.25
N VAL A 118 6.69 -12.32 -7.24
CA VAL A 118 6.31 -11.68 -5.97
C VAL A 118 7.08 -10.38 -5.79
N SER A 119 6.37 -9.31 -5.48
CA SER A 119 6.98 -8.05 -5.03
C SER A 119 7.12 -8.04 -3.51
N LEU A 120 8.22 -7.49 -3.01
CA LEU A 120 8.54 -7.47 -1.58
C LEU A 120 8.56 -6.03 -1.06
N THR A 121 8.15 -5.85 0.17
CA THR A 121 8.48 -4.65 0.97
C THR A 121 9.20 -5.10 2.22
N ASN A 122 10.32 -4.43 2.54
CA ASN A 122 11.08 -4.69 3.76
C ASN A 122 11.19 -3.42 4.58
N ASP A 123 10.91 -3.51 5.88
CA ASP A 123 11.06 -2.44 6.85
C ASP A 123 11.91 -2.92 8.03
N THR A 124 12.85 -2.10 8.47
CA THR A 124 13.73 -2.39 9.60
C THR A 124 13.70 -1.24 10.59
N TRP A 125 13.67 -1.56 11.88
CA TRP A 125 13.69 -0.55 12.94
C TRP A 125 14.32 -1.06 14.23
N THR A 126 14.73 -0.13 15.07
CA THR A 126 15.16 -0.42 16.43
C THR A 126 14.04 -0.06 17.41
N SER A 127 13.67 -0.98 18.28
CA SER A 127 12.68 -0.76 19.34
C SER A 127 13.23 0.15 20.45
N ILE A 128 12.34 0.63 21.33
CA ILE A 128 12.72 1.36 22.56
C ILE A 128 13.64 0.53 23.48
N GLN A 129 13.64 -0.78 23.34
CA GLN A 129 14.49 -1.71 24.10
C GLN A 129 15.83 -1.98 23.40
N ASN A 130 16.18 -1.20 22.37
CA ASN A 130 17.38 -1.38 21.53
C ASN A 130 17.47 -2.76 20.85
N LEU A 131 16.34 -3.35 20.50
CA LEU A 131 16.28 -4.56 19.70
C LEU A 131 15.98 -4.20 18.25
N ASN A 132 16.75 -4.77 17.33
CA ASN A 132 16.58 -4.54 15.91
C ASN A 132 15.57 -5.55 15.34
N TYR A 133 14.63 -5.06 14.57
CA TYR A 133 13.59 -5.87 13.94
C TYR A 133 13.58 -5.68 12.43
N MET A 134 13.12 -6.71 11.74
CA MET A 134 12.82 -6.71 10.31
C MET A 134 11.43 -7.26 10.08
N CYS A 135 10.69 -6.62 9.18
CA CYS A 135 9.40 -7.09 8.67
C CYS A 135 9.46 -7.22 7.15
N LEU A 136 9.35 -8.44 6.65
CA LEU A 136 9.29 -8.75 5.23
C LEU A 136 7.85 -9.06 4.83
N THR A 137 7.34 -8.34 3.84
CA THR A 137 5.97 -8.51 3.33
C THR A 137 6.00 -8.82 1.85
N ALA A 138 5.24 -9.84 1.44
CA ALA A 138 5.00 -10.18 0.04
C ALA A 138 3.72 -9.52 -0.48
N HIS A 139 3.79 -9.06 -1.74
CA HIS A 139 2.66 -8.55 -2.51
C HIS A 139 2.59 -9.34 -3.82
N PHE A 140 1.44 -9.90 -4.12
CA PHE A 140 1.25 -10.69 -5.33
C PHE A 140 -0.22 -10.70 -5.76
N ILE A 141 -0.46 -11.04 -7.02
CA ILE A 141 -1.78 -11.19 -7.61
C ILE A 141 -1.97 -12.69 -7.85
N ASP A 142 -3.10 -13.25 -7.41
CA ASP A 142 -3.41 -14.66 -7.61
C ASP A 142 -4.07 -14.92 -8.98
N SER A 143 -4.35 -16.19 -9.28
CA SER A 143 -5.02 -16.61 -10.53
C SER A 143 -6.42 -16.03 -10.73
N ASN A 144 -7.04 -15.49 -9.69
CA ASN A 144 -8.34 -14.82 -9.72
C ASN A 144 -8.20 -13.29 -9.78
N TRP A 145 -7.05 -12.77 -10.15
CA TRP A 145 -6.73 -11.34 -10.22
C TRP A 145 -6.91 -10.59 -8.91
N LYS A 146 -6.81 -11.26 -7.76
CA LYS A 146 -6.89 -10.63 -6.44
C LYS A 146 -5.52 -10.25 -5.93
N LEU A 147 -5.39 -8.99 -5.49
CA LEU A 147 -4.18 -8.51 -4.83
C LEU A 147 -4.09 -9.03 -3.40
N HIS A 148 -2.98 -9.66 -3.08
CA HIS A 148 -2.65 -10.15 -1.76
C HIS A 148 -1.48 -9.41 -1.14
N LYS A 149 -1.57 -9.18 0.17
CA LYS A 149 -0.48 -8.70 1.01
C LYS A 149 -0.32 -9.66 2.18
N ARG A 150 0.87 -10.25 2.34
CA ARG A 150 1.18 -11.22 3.39
C ARG A 150 2.50 -10.91 4.06
N ILE A 151 2.49 -10.80 5.39
CA ILE A 151 3.73 -10.71 6.18
C ILE A 151 4.36 -12.10 6.18
N LEU A 152 5.54 -12.22 5.56
CA LEU A 152 6.29 -13.47 5.48
C LEU A 152 7.13 -13.69 6.72
N ASN A 153 7.75 -12.61 7.23
CA ASN A 153 8.60 -12.69 8.40
C ASN A 153 8.52 -11.40 9.23
N PHE A 154 8.51 -11.59 10.54
CA PHE A 154 8.66 -10.54 11.53
C PHE A 154 9.64 -11.07 12.58
N CYS A 155 10.90 -10.66 12.50
CA CYS A 155 11.96 -11.24 13.29
C CYS A 155 12.93 -10.20 13.84
N MET A 156 13.64 -10.57 14.89
CA MET A 156 14.81 -9.82 15.34
C MET A 156 15.99 -10.10 14.41
N ILE A 157 16.74 -9.04 14.11
CA ILE A 157 18.00 -9.11 13.37
C ILE A 157 19.14 -8.62 14.24
N PRO A 158 20.36 -9.16 14.10
CA PRO A 158 21.49 -8.78 14.96
C PRO A 158 21.93 -7.32 14.76
N ASN A 159 21.78 -6.80 13.56
CA ASN A 159 22.15 -5.42 13.22
C ASN A 159 21.47 -4.98 11.91
N HIS A 160 21.56 -3.68 11.56
CA HIS A 160 21.04 -3.11 10.32
C HIS A 160 22.07 -3.08 9.17
N LYS A 161 23.09 -3.94 9.17
CA LYS A 161 24.02 -4.03 8.05
C LYS A 161 23.34 -4.64 6.83
N GLY A 162 23.60 -4.09 5.65
CA GLY A 162 22.92 -4.51 4.43
C GLY A 162 23.10 -5.98 4.11
N GLU A 163 24.29 -6.54 4.30
CA GLU A 163 24.53 -7.98 4.10
C GLU A 163 23.69 -8.84 5.06
N THR A 164 23.53 -8.42 6.31
CA THR A 164 22.70 -9.12 7.29
C THR A 164 21.23 -9.11 6.86
N ILE A 165 20.73 -7.95 6.42
CA ILE A 165 19.36 -7.79 5.90
C ILE A 165 19.18 -8.69 4.67
N GLY A 166 20.11 -8.63 3.70
CA GLY A 166 20.06 -9.45 2.48
C GLY A 166 20.00 -10.95 2.78
N LYS A 167 20.86 -11.46 3.67
CA LYS A 167 20.86 -12.85 4.11
C LYS A 167 19.56 -13.25 4.82
N CYS A 168 19.00 -12.38 5.65
CA CYS A 168 17.73 -12.65 6.32
C CYS A 168 16.56 -12.72 5.33
N VAL A 169 16.53 -11.85 4.33
CA VAL A 169 15.53 -11.89 3.25
C VAL A 169 15.68 -13.16 2.44
N ASP A 170 16.88 -13.50 1.99
CA ASP A 170 17.18 -14.71 1.22
C ASP A 170 16.73 -15.98 1.98
N SER A 171 17.14 -16.14 3.24
CA SER A 171 16.68 -17.24 4.09
C SER A 171 15.17 -17.32 4.21
N CYS A 172 14.51 -16.18 4.30
CA CYS A 172 13.05 -16.12 4.35
C CYS A 172 12.42 -16.59 3.02
N LEU A 173 12.95 -16.16 1.88
CA LEU A 173 12.47 -16.57 0.56
C LEU A 173 12.59 -18.08 0.36
N GLN A 174 13.73 -18.66 0.75
CA GLN A 174 13.95 -20.12 0.72
C GLN A 174 12.95 -20.85 1.62
N ASP A 175 12.71 -20.36 2.84
CA ASP A 175 11.75 -20.95 3.78
C ASP A 175 10.30 -20.91 3.26
N TRP A 176 9.94 -19.91 2.44
CA TRP A 176 8.64 -19.79 1.80
C TRP A 176 8.55 -20.44 0.41
N GLY A 177 9.67 -20.85 -0.18
CA GLY A 177 9.74 -21.40 -1.53
C GLY A 177 9.44 -20.36 -2.61
N ILE A 178 9.87 -19.10 -2.40
CA ILE A 178 9.73 -18.01 -3.36
C ILE A 178 11.05 -17.89 -4.12
N ASP A 179 11.04 -18.23 -5.39
CA ASP A 179 12.21 -18.25 -6.28
C ASP A 179 12.21 -17.12 -7.32
N LYS A 180 11.09 -16.41 -7.48
CA LYS A 180 10.91 -15.35 -8.49
C LYS A 180 10.45 -14.04 -7.85
N ILE A 181 11.39 -13.11 -7.71
CA ILE A 181 11.12 -11.76 -7.22
C ILE A 181 10.88 -10.82 -8.39
N PHE A 182 9.85 -9.96 -8.28
CA PHE A 182 9.60 -8.89 -9.24
C PHE A 182 10.31 -7.61 -8.84
N THR A 183 9.95 -7.06 -7.67
CA THR A 183 10.54 -5.84 -7.12
C THR A 183 10.70 -5.92 -5.61
N VAL A 184 11.62 -5.14 -5.06
CA VAL A 184 11.83 -4.98 -3.61
C VAL A 184 11.77 -3.49 -3.28
N ILE A 185 10.83 -3.12 -2.41
CA ILE A 185 10.68 -1.75 -1.90
C ILE A 185 11.32 -1.67 -0.53
N VAL A 186 12.28 -0.76 -0.38
CA VAL A 186 12.97 -0.47 0.88
C VAL A 186 13.08 1.04 1.08
N ASP A 187 13.40 1.48 2.29
CA ASP A 187 13.71 2.89 2.54
C ASP A 187 15.08 3.29 1.92
N ASN A 188 15.44 4.57 2.01
CA ASN A 188 16.64 5.10 1.37
C ASN A 188 17.90 5.04 2.27
N ALA A 189 17.94 4.15 3.26
CA ALA A 189 19.13 3.93 4.04
C ALA A 189 20.22 3.24 3.18
N SER A 190 21.48 3.66 3.30
CA SER A 190 22.58 3.08 2.51
C SER A 190 22.79 1.58 2.76
N SER A 191 22.41 1.08 3.93
CA SER A 191 22.41 -0.36 4.21
C SER A 191 21.44 -1.13 3.29
N ASN A 192 20.34 -0.52 2.88
CA ASN A 192 19.40 -1.15 1.97
C ASN A 192 19.93 -1.23 0.54
N ASP A 193 20.73 -0.27 0.09
CA ASP A 193 21.40 -0.38 -1.22
C ASP A 193 22.33 -1.62 -1.24
N VAL A 194 23.08 -1.89 -0.15
CA VAL A 194 23.89 -3.11 0.00
C VAL A 194 23.04 -4.38 0.08
N ALA A 195 21.89 -4.34 0.76
CA ALA A 195 20.98 -5.48 0.83
C ALA A 195 20.39 -5.82 -0.55
N ILE A 196 20.01 -4.81 -1.34
CA ILE A 196 19.53 -5.00 -2.71
C ILE A 196 20.63 -5.58 -3.61
N GLU A 197 21.87 -5.11 -3.48
CA GLU A 197 22.99 -5.67 -4.26
C GLU A 197 23.26 -7.13 -3.89
N TYR A 198 23.14 -7.49 -2.60
CA TYR A 198 23.20 -8.89 -2.16
C TYR A 198 22.10 -9.72 -2.84
N LEU A 199 20.83 -9.24 -2.80
CA LEU A 199 19.71 -9.96 -3.41
C LEU A 199 19.90 -10.12 -4.92
N ARG A 200 20.35 -9.09 -5.63
CA ARG A 200 20.64 -9.15 -7.07
C ARG A 200 21.67 -10.21 -7.41
N LYS A 201 22.69 -10.37 -6.56
CA LYS A 201 23.81 -11.28 -6.80
C LYS A 201 23.51 -12.73 -6.41
N PHE A 202 22.79 -12.95 -5.32
CA PHE A 202 22.67 -14.27 -4.69
C PHE A 202 21.27 -14.89 -4.80
N VAL A 203 20.25 -14.11 -5.08
CA VAL A 203 18.90 -14.62 -5.32
C VAL A 203 18.63 -14.65 -6.82
N GLY A 204 18.26 -15.81 -7.36
CA GLY A 204 17.95 -15.98 -8.78
C GLY A 204 16.55 -15.51 -9.17
N GLY A 205 16.16 -15.79 -10.42
CA GLY A 205 14.78 -15.59 -10.89
C GLY A 205 14.35 -14.13 -11.10
N HIS A 206 15.29 -13.18 -11.12
CA HIS A 206 15.00 -11.76 -11.36
C HIS A 206 14.69 -11.48 -12.83
N LEU A 207 13.80 -10.53 -13.05
CA LEU A 207 13.56 -9.95 -14.37
C LEU A 207 14.79 -9.11 -14.78
N PHE A 208 15.30 -9.31 -16.01
CA PHE A 208 16.44 -8.55 -16.54
C PHE A 208 17.64 -8.49 -15.58
N GLU A 209 18.04 -9.65 -15.04
CA GLU A 209 19.17 -9.75 -14.10
C GLU A 209 19.05 -8.83 -12.88
N GLY A 210 17.82 -8.47 -12.51
CA GLY A 210 17.54 -7.60 -11.37
C GLY A 210 17.77 -6.11 -11.62
N LYS A 211 17.91 -5.66 -12.87
CA LYS A 211 18.08 -4.23 -13.22
C LYS A 211 17.02 -3.34 -12.57
N TYR A 212 15.78 -3.80 -12.51
CA TYR A 212 14.63 -3.03 -11.99
C TYR A 212 14.12 -3.53 -10.63
N ILE A 213 14.88 -4.35 -9.93
CA ILE A 213 14.45 -4.95 -8.65
C ILE A 213 14.19 -3.91 -7.56
N HIS A 214 14.99 -2.83 -7.51
CA HIS A 214 14.93 -1.84 -6.43
C HIS A 214 13.92 -0.73 -6.75
N ILE A 215 12.90 -0.61 -5.92
CA ILE A 215 12.00 0.56 -5.89
C ILE A 215 12.18 1.26 -4.54
N ARG A 216 12.53 2.55 -4.58
CA ARG A 216 12.68 3.37 -3.38
C ARG A 216 11.31 3.66 -2.75
N CYS A 217 11.22 3.54 -1.42
CA CYS A 217 9.98 3.81 -0.69
C CYS A 217 9.53 5.27 -0.86
N CYS A 218 8.41 5.48 -1.54
CA CYS A 218 7.85 6.81 -1.81
C CYS A 218 7.53 7.56 -0.52
N ALA A 219 6.91 6.90 0.46
CA ALA A 219 6.56 7.52 1.74
C ALA A 219 7.80 8.02 2.49
N HIS A 220 8.92 7.30 2.41
CA HIS A 220 10.18 7.73 2.99
C HIS A 220 10.75 8.95 2.26
N ILE A 221 10.74 8.95 0.92
CA ILE A 221 11.20 10.11 0.13
C ILE A 221 10.32 11.34 0.43
N MET A 222 9.00 11.18 0.50
CA MET A 222 8.10 12.28 0.89
C MET A 222 8.42 12.82 2.29
N ASN A 223 8.73 11.92 3.24
CA ASN A 223 9.17 12.34 4.58
C ASN A 223 10.43 13.20 4.52
N LEU A 224 11.41 12.82 3.70
CA LEU A 224 12.64 13.61 3.51
C LEU A 224 12.36 14.97 2.86
N ILE A 225 11.51 15.01 1.83
CA ILE A 225 11.14 16.24 1.11
C ILE A 225 10.46 17.22 2.06
N VAL A 226 9.42 16.76 2.79
CA VAL A 226 8.64 17.63 3.68
C VAL A 226 9.47 18.09 4.87
N ASN A 227 10.29 17.23 5.46
CA ASN A 227 11.16 17.63 6.57
C ASN A 227 12.19 18.70 6.15
N ASP A 228 12.75 18.62 4.95
CA ASP A 228 13.65 19.67 4.44
C ASP A 228 12.89 21.00 4.26
N GLY A 229 11.65 20.99 3.77
CA GLY A 229 10.84 22.20 3.65
C GLY A 229 10.41 22.79 4.99
N LEU A 230 10.12 21.97 5.99
CA LEU A 230 9.69 22.42 7.30
C LEU A 230 10.80 22.98 8.18
N ARG A 231 12.07 22.74 7.83
CA ARG A 231 13.22 23.13 8.66
C ARG A 231 13.23 24.63 8.99
N ASP A 232 12.89 25.46 8.00
CA ASP A 232 12.92 26.92 8.13
C ASP A 232 11.59 27.52 8.60
N CYS A 233 10.56 26.68 8.82
CA CYS A 233 9.21 27.11 9.25
C CYS A 233 8.95 26.81 10.74
N ASP A 234 9.98 26.53 11.53
CA ASP A 234 9.88 25.79 12.78
C ASP A 234 9.20 26.57 13.95
N ASP A 235 9.32 27.88 14.03
CA ASP A 235 8.81 28.64 15.19
C ASP A 235 7.31 28.49 15.42
N SER A 236 6.50 28.63 14.36
CA SER A 236 5.04 28.51 14.50
C SER A 236 4.63 27.08 14.83
N ILE A 237 5.29 26.09 14.20
CA ILE A 237 5.06 24.67 14.46
C ILE A 237 5.45 24.35 15.90
N THR A 238 6.63 24.82 16.35
CA THR A 238 7.16 24.56 17.69
C THR A 238 6.28 25.20 18.77
N ARG A 239 5.75 26.42 18.56
CA ARG A 239 4.78 27.03 19.49
C ARG A 239 3.53 26.20 19.62
N VAL A 240 2.93 25.75 18.51
CA VAL A 240 1.74 24.88 18.54
C VAL A 240 2.06 23.53 19.17
N ARG A 241 3.19 22.92 18.84
CA ARG A 241 3.67 21.67 19.47
C ARG A 241 3.81 21.79 20.98
N ASN A 242 4.36 22.90 21.47
CA ASN A 242 4.51 23.16 22.89
C ASN A 242 3.14 23.39 23.58
N ALA A 243 2.21 24.09 22.91
CA ALA A 243 0.85 24.27 23.41
C ALA A 243 0.12 22.91 23.54
N VAL A 244 0.20 22.06 22.53
CA VAL A 244 -0.35 20.69 22.56
C VAL A 244 0.32 19.85 23.64
N ARG A 245 1.64 19.94 23.79
CA ARG A 245 2.40 19.23 24.82
C ARG A 245 1.96 19.64 26.22
N TYR A 246 1.76 20.92 26.46
CA TYR A 246 1.23 21.42 27.74
C TYR A 246 -0.11 20.77 28.08
N VAL A 247 -1.07 20.84 27.17
CA VAL A 247 -2.41 20.27 27.37
C VAL A 247 -2.36 18.77 27.63
N ARG A 248 -1.51 18.05 26.90
CA ARG A 248 -1.37 16.59 26.99
C ARG A 248 -0.57 16.10 28.18
N SER A 249 0.14 16.96 28.89
CA SER A 249 1.10 16.56 29.94
C SER A 249 0.44 16.13 31.27
N SER A 250 -0.85 16.47 31.50
CA SER A 250 -1.58 15.97 32.67
C SER A 250 -3.10 15.97 32.45
N PRO A 251 -3.84 15.07 33.15
CA PRO A 251 -5.31 15.06 33.09
C PRO A 251 -5.95 16.39 33.50
N ALA A 252 -5.41 17.07 34.51
CA ALA A 252 -5.92 18.35 34.99
C ALA A 252 -5.80 19.47 33.92
N ARG A 253 -4.69 19.50 33.16
CA ARG A 253 -4.50 20.45 32.04
C ARG A 253 -5.42 20.13 30.89
N MET A 254 -5.61 18.87 30.57
CA MET A 254 -6.57 18.44 29.55
C MET A 254 -8.00 18.83 29.94
N GLU A 255 -8.39 18.70 31.21
CA GLU A 255 -9.71 19.10 31.69
C GLU A 255 -9.94 20.59 31.59
N LYS A 256 -8.93 21.43 31.95
CA LYS A 256 -8.98 22.87 31.72
C LYS A 256 -9.20 23.22 30.24
N PHE A 257 -8.47 22.53 29.36
CA PHE A 257 -8.59 22.75 27.92
C PHE A 257 -9.96 22.34 27.38
N LYS A 258 -10.54 21.24 27.85
CA LYS A 258 -11.91 20.82 27.51
C LYS A 258 -12.95 21.91 27.91
N LYS A 259 -12.80 22.50 29.07
CA LYS A 259 -13.64 23.64 29.48
C LYS A 259 -13.52 24.85 28.55
N CYS A 260 -12.32 25.10 28.00
CA CYS A 260 -12.14 26.12 26.96
C CYS A 260 -12.84 25.74 25.65
N ILE A 261 -12.81 24.45 25.25
CA ILE A 261 -13.53 23.94 24.06
C ILE A 261 -15.04 24.14 24.21
N GLU A 262 -15.59 23.77 25.36
CA GLU A 262 -17.02 23.94 25.67
C GLU A 262 -17.45 25.42 25.65
N LYS A 263 -16.68 26.32 26.27
CA LYS A 263 -16.93 27.77 26.27
C LYS A 263 -16.91 28.37 24.85
N GLU A 264 -16.03 27.87 23.97
CA GLU A 264 -15.92 28.31 22.59
C GLU A 264 -16.91 27.60 21.65
N LYS A 265 -17.71 26.66 22.18
CA LYS A 265 -18.73 25.88 21.42
C LYS A 265 -18.17 25.22 20.17
N ILE A 266 -16.99 24.60 20.28
CA ILE A 266 -16.39 23.90 19.16
C ILE A 266 -16.96 22.47 19.10
N ASP A 267 -17.69 22.18 18.04
CA ASP A 267 -18.22 20.83 17.75
C ASP A 267 -17.17 19.99 17.03
N CYS A 268 -16.23 19.45 17.79
CA CYS A 268 -15.19 18.55 17.29
C CYS A 268 -14.84 17.50 18.36
N THR A 269 -14.91 16.23 17.96
CA THR A 269 -14.61 15.08 18.85
C THR A 269 -13.15 14.66 18.80
N LYS A 270 -12.35 15.19 17.86
CA LYS A 270 -10.93 14.85 17.72
C LYS A 270 -10.15 15.37 18.95
N LEU A 271 -9.30 14.53 19.51
CA LEU A 271 -8.40 14.96 20.59
C LEU A 271 -7.11 15.53 19.99
N VAL A 272 -6.60 16.62 20.58
CA VAL A 272 -5.26 17.11 20.25
C VAL A 272 -4.23 16.01 20.52
N CYS A 273 -3.35 15.75 19.57
CA CYS A 273 -2.29 14.74 19.68
C CYS A 273 -0.93 15.38 19.45
N LEU A 274 0.09 14.85 20.15
CA LEU A 274 1.47 15.21 19.87
C LEU A 274 1.95 14.51 18.60
N ASP A 275 2.81 15.17 17.89
CA ASP A 275 3.51 14.58 16.76
C ASP A 275 4.69 13.69 17.18
N VAL A 276 5.13 12.88 16.24
CA VAL A 276 6.40 12.17 16.26
C VAL A 276 7.32 12.92 15.31
N SER A 277 8.29 13.65 15.84
CA SER A 277 9.14 14.60 15.09
C SER A 277 9.84 14.00 13.86
N THR A 278 10.06 12.68 13.84
CA THR A 278 10.65 11.95 12.72
C THR A 278 9.66 11.60 11.61
N ARG A 279 8.35 11.84 11.82
CA ARG A 279 7.27 11.49 10.89
C ARG A 279 6.41 12.72 10.58
N TRP A 280 6.68 13.37 9.49
CA TRP A 280 6.01 14.60 9.08
C TRP A 280 4.47 14.50 9.03
N ASN A 281 3.91 13.34 8.67
CA ASN A 281 2.45 13.13 8.68
C ASN A 281 1.83 13.38 10.05
N SER A 282 2.53 13.00 11.13
CA SER A 282 2.07 13.25 12.49
C SER A 282 2.10 14.73 12.85
N THR A 283 3.08 15.48 12.32
CA THR A 283 3.14 16.94 12.46
C THR A 283 1.99 17.59 11.73
N TYR A 284 1.70 17.19 10.49
CA TYR A 284 0.54 17.67 9.74
C TYR A 284 -0.76 17.45 10.51
N LEU A 285 -1.01 16.22 11.00
CA LEU A 285 -2.23 15.90 11.76
C LEU A 285 -2.31 16.67 13.09
N MET A 286 -1.19 16.85 13.79
CA MET A 286 -1.15 17.68 14.99
C MET A 286 -1.57 19.11 14.68
N LEU A 287 -1.03 19.71 13.62
CA LEU A 287 -1.34 21.09 13.22
C LEU A 287 -2.80 21.22 12.77
N GLU A 288 -3.31 20.27 11.97
CA GLU A 288 -4.69 20.27 11.49
C GLU A 288 -5.70 20.26 12.65
N VAL A 289 -5.49 19.37 13.63
CA VAL A 289 -6.34 19.28 14.81
C VAL A 289 -6.18 20.50 15.72
N ALA A 290 -4.95 20.98 15.93
CA ALA A 290 -4.69 22.13 16.76
C ALA A 290 -5.31 23.42 16.18
N GLU A 291 -5.31 23.58 14.85
CA GLU A 291 -5.93 24.73 14.18
C GLU A 291 -7.44 24.78 14.41
N THR A 292 -8.13 23.64 14.41
CA THR A 292 -9.55 23.55 14.76
C THR A 292 -9.82 24.10 16.17
N TYR A 293 -8.86 23.91 17.08
CA TYR A 293 -8.94 24.40 18.47
C TYR A 293 -8.21 25.74 18.72
N LYS A 294 -7.94 26.52 17.67
CA LYS A 294 -7.32 27.86 17.81
C LYS A 294 -7.97 28.71 18.88
N LYS A 295 -9.31 28.85 18.85
CA LYS A 295 -10.05 29.66 19.83
C LYS A 295 -9.91 29.17 21.29
N PRO A 296 -10.07 27.85 21.56
CA PRO A 296 -9.75 27.27 22.87
C PRO A 296 -8.32 27.54 23.35
N PHE A 297 -7.31 27.47 22.48
CA PHE A 297 -5.92 27.80 22.85
C PHE A 297 -5.75 29.27 23.21
N LEU A 298 -6.35 30.19 22.44
CA LEU A 298 -6.36 31.64 22.76
C LEU A 298 -7.12 31.94 24.06
N ARG A 299 -8.16 31.16 24.39
CA ARG A 299 -8.86 31.27 25.68
C ARG A 299 -7.98 30.72 26.81
N LEU A 300 -7.34 29.59 26.62
CA LEU A 300 -6.43 28.99 27.59
C LEU A 300 -5.29 29.94 27.97
N GLU A 301 -4.78 30.72 27.01
CA GLU A 301 -3.77 31.75 27.25
C GLU A 301 -4.27 32.82 28.23
N LYS A 302 -5.59 33.15 28.19
CA LYS A 302 -6.20 34.14 29.11
C LYS A 302 -6.59 33.54 30.47
N ASP A 303 -7.02 32.26 30.47
CA ASP A 303 -7.62 31.61 31.64
C ASP A 303 -6.58 30.83 32.48
N ASP A 304 -5.35 30.59 31.98
CA ASP A 304 -4.34 29.76 32.66
C ASP A 304 -2.90 30.35 32.57
N ASP A 305 -2.49 31.13 33.59
CA ASP A 305 -1.14 31.68 33.69
C ASP A 305 -0.04 30.60 33.66
N SER A 306 -0.35 29.38 34.08
CA SER A 306 0.61 28.25 34.04
C SER A 306 0.92 27.83 32.62
N PHE A 307 -0.05 27.94 31.71
CA PHE A 307 0.16 27.71 30.27
C PHE A 307 1.14 28.75 29.69
N VAL A 308 0.92 30.03 30.00
CA VAL A 308 1.76 31.12 29.52
C VAL A 308 3.21 30.97 30.05
N ARG A 309 3.36 30.69 31.35
CA ARG A 309 4.68 30.43 31.98
C ARG A 309 5.38 29.25 31.35
N TYR A 310 4.68 28.13 31.12
CA TYR A 310 5.23 26.97 30.46
C TYR A 310 5.71 27.27 29.03
N CYS A 311 4.90 27.92 28.21
CA CYS A 311 5.27 28.26 26.84
C CYS A 311 6.47 29.22 26.79
N ARG A 312 6.59 30.15 27.75
CA ARG A 312 7.76 31.04 27.88
C ARG A 312 9.01 30.32 28.37
N SER A 313 8.89 29.32 29.25
CA SER A 313 10.02 28.55 29.76
C SER A 313 10.68 27.69 28.67
N VAL A 314 9.97 27.37 27.60
CA VAL A 314 10.49 26.69 26.40
C VAL A 314 10.88 27.67 25.27
N ASN A 315 11.17 28.92 25.61
CA ASN A 315 11.79 30.00 24.83
C ASN A 315 10.96 30.65 23.71
N LEU A 316 9.69 30.29 23.47
CA LEU A 316 8.93 30.85 22.35
C LEU A 316 7.63 31.55 22.73
N GLY A 317 7.04 31.28 23.90
CA GLY A 317 5.72 31.75 24.30
C GLY A 317 4.53 31.08 23.59
N PRO A 318 3.28 31.40 23.97
CA PRO A 318 2.07 30.86 23.33
C PRO A 318 1.97 31.18 21.83
N PRO A 319 1.25 30.39 21.02
CA PRO A 319 1.00 30.70 19.62
C PRO A 319 0.10 31.93 19.49
N ASN A 320 0.58 32.98 18.83
CA ASN A 320 -0.17 34.20 18.54
C ASN A 320 -0.97 34.12 17.23
N SER A 321 -1.71 35.15 16.88
CA SER A 321 -2.55 35.20 15.67
C SER A 321 -1.76 34.98 14.39
N ASN A 322 -0.54 35.52 14.29
CA ASN A 322 0.34 35.33 13.11
C ASN A 322 0.82 33.89 13.01
N ASN A 323 1.13 33.24 14.14
CA ASN A 323 1.52 31.82 14.14
C ASN A 323 0.36 30.93 13.66
N TRP A 324 -0.86 31.18 14.09
CA TRP A 324 -2.04 30.43 13.64
C TRP A 324 -2.35 30.67 12.15
N GLU A 325 -2.17 31.88 11.64
CA GLU A 325 -2.31 32.15 10.22
C GLU A 325 -1.27 31.38 9.41
N ARG A 326 -0.02 31.39 9.89
CA ARG A 326 1.07 30.63 9.28
C ARG A 326 0.78 29.12 9.27
N VAL A 327 0.32 28.58 10.39
CA VAL A 327 -0.06 27.16 10.50
C VAL A 327 -1.17 26.81 9.50
N ARG A 328 -2.18 27.66 9.33
CA ARG A 328 -3.25 27.45 8.35
C ARG A 328 -2.72 27.38 6.91
N VAL A 329 -1.79 28.26 6.56
CA VAL A 329 -1.13 28.26 5.25
C VAL A 329 -0.32 26.97 5.06
N LEU A 330 0.44 26.54 6.08
CA LEU A 330 1.20 25.29 6.05
C LEU A 330 0.31 24.06 5.88
N ILE A 331 -0.82 23.97 6.60
CA ILE A 331 -1.77 22.87 6.45
C ILE A 331 -2.27 22.78 5.01
N LYS A 332 -2.66 23.89 4.40
CA LYS A 332 -3.11 23.92 3.00
C LYS A 332 -2.00 23.48 2.03
N PHE A 333 -0.79 23.94 2.26
CA PHE A 333 0.36 23.59 1.42
C PHE A 333 0.72 22.11 1.54
N LEU A 334 0.74 21.56 2.76
CA LEU A 334 1.14 20.17 3.02
C LEU A 334 0.06 19.16 2.68
N LYS A 335 -1.18 19.60 2.47
CA LYS A 335 -2.31 18.68 2.24
C LYS A 335 -2.08 17.75 1.06
N ILE A 336 -1.52 18.22 -0.05
CA ILE A 336 -1.26 17.39 -1.24
C ILE A 336 -0.28 16.25 -0.93
N PHE A 337 0.74 16.52 -0.11
CA PHE A 337 1.71 15.48 0.31
C PHE A 337 1.06 14.46 1.23
N TYR A 338 0.18 14.93 2.13
CA TYR A 338 -0.56 14.05 3.03
C TYR A 338 -1.50 13.13 2.26
N ASP A 339 -2.32 13.69 1.35
CA ASP A 339 -3.26 12.94 0.54
C ASP A 339 -2.53 11.91 -0.35
N ALA A 340 -1.42 12.30 -0.99
CA ALA A 340 -0.57 11.40 -1.78
C ALA A 340 0.03 10.27 -0.92
N THR A 341 0.55 10.61 0.30
CA THR A 341 1.10 9.60 1.20
C THR A 341 0.03 8.59 1.63
N VAL A 342 -1.18 9.05 1.99
CA VAL A 342 -2.30 8.18 2.37
C VAL A 342 -2.70 7.26 1.21
N ARG A 343 -2.82 7.82 -0.01
CA ARG A 343 -3.19 7.05 -1.21
C ARG A 343 -2.18 5.98 -1.56
N LEU A 344 -0.89 6.32 -1.54
CA LEU A 344 0.21 5.39 -1.88
C LEU A 344 0.53 4.38 -0.76
N SER A 345 0.10 4.65 0.47
CA SER A 345 0.25 3.72 1.61
C SER A 345 -0.90 2.71 1.72
N GLY A 346 -1.88 2.75 0.82
CA GLY A 346 -2.98 1.80 0.77
C GLY A 346 -2.48 0.36 0.58
N SER A 347 -3.24 -0.60 1.13
CA SER A 347 -2.87 -2.02 1.07
C SER A 347 -3.99 -2.92 0.53
N LEU A 348 -5.14 -2.35 0.21
CA LEU A 348 -6.33 -3.07 -0.25
C LEU A 348 -6.60 -2.89 -1.76
N TYR A 349 -5.84 -2.07 -2.42
CA TYR A 349 -5.97 -1.74 -3.83
C TYR A 349 -4.60 -1.51 -4.46
N VAL A 350 -4.51 -1.60 -5.78
CA VAL A 350 -3.30 -1.32 -6.55
C VAL A 350 -2.93 0.16 -6.41
N THR A 351 -1.69 0.44 -6.07
CA THR A 351 -1.17 1.81 -5.89
C THR A 351 -0.11 2.20 -6.92
N SER A 352 0.48 1.22 -7.61
CA SER A 352 1.58 1.44 -8.55
C SER A 352 1.19 2.30 -9.75
N ASN A 353 -0.03 2.13 -10.27
CA ASN A 353 -0.57 2.94 -11.38
C ASN A 353 -0.80 4.41 -10.99
N ALA A 354 -1.13 4.68 -9.71
CA ALA A 354 -1.33 6.04 -9.19
C ALA A 354 -0.02 6.74 -8.81
N TYR A 355 1.06 5.98 -8.60
CA TYR A 355 2.33 6.50 -8.07
C TYR A 355 2.86 7.68 -8.88
N PHE A 356 3.00 7.54 -10.20
CA PHE A 356 3.52 8.58 -11.06
C PHE A 356 2.60 9.81 -11.13
N GLN A 357 1.28 9.62 -11.09
CA GLN A 357 0.31 10.72 -11.09
C GLN A 357 0.46 11.59 -9.83
N GLU A 358 0.67 10.97 -8.67
CA GLU A 358 0.92 11.70 -7.42
C GLU A 358 2.23 12.50 -7.47
N LEU A 359 3.29 11.92 -8.03
CA LEU A 359 4.56 12.63 -8.22
C LEU A 359 4.39 13.86 -9.10
N CYS A 360 3.68 13.71 -10.20
CA CYS A 360 3.41 14.82 -11.13
C CYS A 360 2.58 15.94 -10.47
N GLY A 361 1.58 15.56 -9.65
CA GLY A 361 0.79 16.50 -8.87
C GLY A 361 1.65 17.30 -7.88
N ILE A 362 2.52 16.61 -7.14
CA ILE A 362 3.46 17.21 -6.20
C ILE A 362 4.44 18.15 -6.91
N GLN A 363 5.02 17.73 -8.04
CA GLN A 363 5.92 18.57 -8.82
C GLN A 363 5.25 19.86 -9.30
N SER A 364 4.02 19.75 -9.84
CA SER A 364 3.25 20.92 -10.27
C SER A 364 2.96 21.85 -9.11
N HIS A 365 2.63 21.31 -7.93
CA HIS A 365 2.38 22.10 -6.74
C HIS A 365 3.64 22.82 -6.27
N LEU A 366 4.78 22.12 -6.18
CA LEU A 366 6.07 22.73 -5.82
C LEU A 366 6.48 23.83 -6.79
N SER A 367 6.37 23.59 -8.10
CA SER A 367 6.68 24.57 -9.14
C SER A 367 5.78 25.82 -9.08
N LYS A 368 4.50 25.66 -8.72
CA LYS A 368 3.59 26.77 -8.52
C LYS A 368 3.94 27.56 -7.26
N MET A 369 4.26 26.88 -6.16
CA MET A 369 4.55 27.52 -4.88
C MET A 369 5.94 28.17 -4.82
N SER A 370 6.91 27.72 -5.63
CA SER A 370 8.20 28.42 -5.80
C SER A 370 8.08 29.79 -6.47
N GLN A 371 6.92 30.09 -7.07
CA GLN A 371 6.57 31.40 -7.65
C GLN A 371 5.65 32.21 -6.73
N SER A 372 5.43 31.79 -5.48
CA SER A 372 4.56 32.47 -4.52
C SER A 372 5.13 33.82 -4.12
N ASN A 373 4.23 34.80 -3.87
CA ASN A 373 4.59 36.10 -3.29
C ASN A 373 4.94 35.99 -1.78
N ASP A 374 4.55 34.90 -1.12
CA ASP A 374 4.96 34.60 0.27
C ASP A 374 6.37 34.04 0.26
N ALA A 375 7.34 34.83 0.75
CA ALA A 375 8.76 34.49 0.74
C ALA A 375 9.08 33.17 1.47
N VAL A 376 8.33 32.84 2.54
CA VAL A 376 8.57 31.61 3.30
C VAL A 376 8.00 30.40 2.55
N LEU A 377 6.81 30.49 1.95
CA LEU A 377 6.28 29.44 1.09
C LEU A 377 7.16 29.19 -0.12
N LYS A 378 7.69 30.27 -0.72
CA LYS A 378 8.62 30.18 -1.85
C LYS A 378 9.88 29.42 -1.44
N CYS A 379 10.58 29.85 -0.39
CA CYS A 379 11.79 29.22 0.12
C CYS A 379 11.54 27.73 0.47
N MET A 380 10.44 27.44 1.17
CA MET A 380 10.04 26.08 1.51
C MET A 380 9.83 25.22 0.26
N ALA A 381 9.10 25.72 -0.75
CA ALA A 381 8.85 25.00 -1.99
C ALA A 381 10.14 24.77 -2.79
N GLU A 382 11.05 25.72 -2.81
CA GLU A 382 12.37 25.60 -3.45
C GLU A 382 13.23 24.53 -2.79
N ASN A 383 13.34 24.52 -1.46
CA ASN A 383 14.06 23.50 -0.70
C ASN A 383 13.47 22.10 -0.92
N MET A 384 12.14 21.99 -0.88
CA MET A 384 11.44 20.74 -1.16
C MET A 384 11.65 20.29 -2.61
N LYS A 385 11.66 21.22 -3.57
CA LYS A 385 11.88 20.91 -4.99
C LYS A 385 13.30 20.36 -5.23
N ILE A 386 14.33 20.95 -4.63
CA ILE A 386 15.70 20.43 -4.70
C ILE A 386 15.75 18.97 -4.25
N LYS A 387 15.09 18.64 -3.13
CA LYS A 387 15.01 17.26 -2.63
C LYS A 387 14.18 16.36 -3.53
N TYR A 388 13.08 16.86 -4.09
CA TYR A 388 12.26 16.15 -5.08
C TYR A 388 13.08 15.78 -6.31
N ASP A 389 13.80 16.77 -6.89
CA ASP A 389 14.59 16.59 -8.10
C ASP A 389 15.78 15.64 -7.90
N LYS A 390 16.28 15.52 -6.66
CA LYS A 390 17.31 14.52 -6.32
C LYS A 390 16.84 13.09 -6.59
N TYR A 391 15.57 12.77 -6.32
CA TYR A 391 15.03 11.41 -6.41
C TYR A 391 14.21 11.17 -7.69
N TRP A 392 13.52 12.17 -8.18
CA TRP A 392 12.55 12.07 -9.29
C TRP A 392 12.74 13.09 -10.40
N GLY A 393 13.82 13.87 -10.37
CA GLY A 393 14.08 14.95 -11.34
C GLY A 393 14.51 14.47 -12.73
N SER A 394 14.85 13.19 -12.92
CA SER A 394 15.18 12.63 -14.22
C SER A 394 14.70 11.18 -14.36
N ILE A 395 14.57 10.72 -15.60
CA ILE A 395 14.12 9.36 -15.90
C ILE A 395 15.14 8.31 -15.43
N GLU A 396 16.44 8.61 -15.52
CA GLU A 396 17.50 7.68 -15.13
C GLU A 396 17.47 7.39 -13.62
N LYS A 397 16.92 8.31 -12.82
CA LYS A 397 16.79 8.15 -11.36
C LYS A 397 15.52 7.40 -10.97
N THR A 398 14.57 7.25 -11.89
CA THR A 398 13.28 6.63 -11.63
C THR A 398 13.28 5.20 -12.15
N ASN A 399 12.82 4.26 -11.34
CA ASN A 399 12.64 2.88 -11.80
C ASN A 399 11.56 2.84 -12.90
N LEU A 400 11.91 2.35 -14.08
CA LEU A 400 11.01 2.33 -15.24
C LEU A 400 9.74 1.50 -15.03
N MET A 401 9.71 0.55 -14.07
CA MET A 401 8.51 -0.21 -13.72
C MET A 401 7.36 0.68 -13.24
N ILE A 402 7.67 1.88 -12.74
CA ILE A 402 6.65 2.88 -12.35
C ILE A 402 5.90 3.38 -13.60
N PHE A 403 6.60 3.59 -14.72
CA PHE A 403 5.97 4.01 -15.98
C PHE A 403 5.20 2.86 -16.63
N ILE A 404 5.72 1.63 -16.55
CA ILE A 404 4.98 0.43 -16.99
C ILE A 404 3.65 0.31 -16.25
N ALA A 405 3.64 0.51 -14.92
CA ALA A 405 2.41 0.48 -14.13
C ALA A 405 1.37 1.54 -14.58
N VAL A 406 1.83 2.70 -15.07
CA VAL A 406 0.95 3.73 -15.66
C VAL A 406 0.40 3.29 -17.00
N VAL A 407 1.25 2.72 -17.87
CA VAL A 407 0.83 2.27 -19.19
C VAL A 407 -0.18 1.13 -19.11
N LEU A 408 -0.02 0.23 -18.12
CA LEU A 408 -0.95 -0.87 -17.84
C LEU A 408 -2.28 -0.41 -17.23
N ASP A 409 -2.43 0.87 -16.85
CA ASP A 409 -3.75 1.42 -16.51
C ASP A 409 -4.49 1.81 -17.79
N PRO A 410 -5.59 1.13 -18.16
CA PRO A 410 -6.27 1.37 -19.44
C PRO A 410 -6.85 2.77 -19.57
N ARG A 411 -7.03 3.49 -18.46
CA ARG A 411 -7.47 4.90 -18.46
C ARG A 411 -6.36 5.90 -18.78
N CYS A 412 -5.10 5.46 -18.75
CA CYS A 412 -3.92 6.32 -18.85
C CYS A 412 -3.08 5.98 -20.09
N LYS A 413 -2.66 4.72 -20.20
CA LYS A 413 -1.78 4.22 -21.26
C LYS A 413 -0.58 5.15 -21.51
N PHE A 414 -0.02 5.18 -22.69
CA PHE A 414 1.05 6.12 -23.06
C PHE A 414 0.60 7.59 -23.11
N SER A 415 -0.69 7.86 -23.26
CA SER A 415 -1.20 9.24 -23.37
C SER A 415 -0.85 10.09 -22.15
N LEU A 416 -0.93 9.50 -20.93
CA LEU A 416 -0.57 10.21 -19.71
C LEU A 416 0.94 10.46 -19.63
N LEU A 417 1.77 9.50 -20.05
CA LEU A 417 3.23 9.67 -20.07
C LEU A 417 3.65 10.76 -21.06
N HIS A 418 3.12 10.77 -22.28
CA HIS A 418 3.35 11.83 -23.25
C HIS A 418 3.02 13.21 -22.69
N PHE A 419 1.83 13.35 -22.09
CA PHE A 419 1.41 14.61 -21.49
C PHE A 419 2.39 15.11 -20.42
N TRP A 420 2.79 14.23 -19.50
CA TRP A 420 3.63 14.61 -18.37
C TRP A 420 5.09 14.78 -18.76
N PHE A 421 5.65 13.91 -19.61
CA PHE A 421 7.02 14.04 -20.09
C PHE A 421 7.22 15.35 -20.84
N LYS A 422 6.26 15.74 -21.68
CA LYS A 422 6.27 17.04 -22.36
C LYS A 422 6.29 18.21 -21.37
N LYS A 423 5.52 18.11 -20.27
CA LYS A 423 5.42 19.15 -19.26
C LYS A 423 6.67 19.26 -18.38
N ILE A 424 7.34 18.14 -18.09
CA ILE A 424 8.46 18.08 -17.16
C ILE A 424 9.79 18.28 -17.85
N TYR A 425 10.01 17.64 -18.99
CA TYR A 425 11.31 17.56 -19.66
C TYR A 425 11.43 18.40 -20.94
N GLY A 426 10.33 18.97 -21.42
CA GLY A 426 10.29 19.67 -22.71
C GLY A 426 10.16 18.73 -23.91
N GLY A 427 9.87 19.29 -25.11
CA GLY A 427 9.43 18.48 -26.26
C GLY A 427 10.47 17.54 -26.87
N ASN A 428 11.77 17.86 -26.78
CA ASN A 428 12.80 17.16 -27.57
C ASN A 428 13.17 15.74 -27.06
N LEU A 429 12.91 15.43 -25.78
CA LEU A 429 13.25 14.13 -25.16
C LEU A 429 12.06 13.19 -25.01
N VAL A 430 10.85 13.65 -25.30
CA VAL A 430 9.62 12.89 -25.01
C VAL A 430 9.56 11.59 -25.77
N GLU A 431 9.82 11.64 -27.08
CA GLU A 431 9.73 10.46 -27.96
C GLU A 431 10.79 9.41 -27.60
N GLU A 432 12.00 9.87 -27.27
CA GLU A 432 13.06 8.97 -26.80
C GLU A 432 12.67 8.26 -25.50
N MET A 433 12.13 9.02 -24.53
CA MET A 433 11.69 8.46 -23.25
C MET A 433 10.52 7.49 -23.42
N ILE A 434 9.56 7.81 -24.27
CA ILE A 434 8.44 6.92 -24.60
C ILE A 434 8.95 5.64 -25.28
N ALA A 435 9.91 5.76 -26.21
CA ALA A 435 10.52 4.60 -26.87
C ALA A 435 11.21 3.66 -25.86
N ILE A 436 11.94 4.21 -24.88
CA ILE A 436 12.57 3.42 -23.81
C ILE A 436 11.53 2.63 -23.00
N VAL A 437 10.43 3.30 -22.59
CA VAL A 437 9.36 2.64 -21.82
C VAL A 437 8.64 1.59 -22.66
N LYS A 438 8.38 1.89 -23.95
CA LYS A 438 7.74 0.96 -24.89
C LYS A 438 8.61 -0.27 -25.11
N HIS A 439 9.91 -0.09 -25.31
CA HIS A 439 10.85 -1.21 -25.48
C HIS A 439 10.85 -2.13 -24.25
N LEU A 440 10.98 -1.56 -23.06
CA LEU A 440 10.92 -2.34 -21.81
C LEU A 440 9.58 -3.06 -21.65
N MET A 441 8.46 -2.43 -22.02
CA MET A 441 7.14 -3.07 -21.95
C MET A 441 7.05 -4.29 -22.87
N MET A 442 7.60 -4.19 -24.09
CA MET A 442 7.67 -5.32 -25.03
C MET A 442 8.57 -6.42 -24.52
N ASP A 443 9.74 -6.10 -23.94
CA ASP A 443 10.65 -7.09 -23.35
C ASP A 443 9.97 -7.88 -22.22
N ILE A 444 9.22 -7.18 -21.34
CA ILE A 444 8.44 -7.82 -20.27
C ILE A 444 7.36 -8.74 -20.86
N TYR A 445 6.64 -8.27 -21.88
CA TYR A 445 5.61 -9.07 -22.54
C TYR A 445 6.20 -10.38 -23.13
N TRP A 446 7.32 -10.27 -23.86
CA TRP A 446 7.98 -11.44 -24.41
C TRP A 446 8.47 -12.44 -23.34
N GLU A 447 9.06 -11.95 -22.25
CA GLU A 447 9.49 -12.83 -21.16
C GLU A 447 8.30 -13.57 -20.52
N TYR A 448 7.17 -12.90 -20.33
CA TYR A 448 5.96 -13.54 -19.81
C TYR A 448 5.32 -14.48 -20.84
N SER A 449 5.28 -14.15 -22.12
CA SER A 449 4.71 -15.00 -23.17
C SER A 449 5.48 -16.32 -23.34
N ILE A 450 6.81 -16.32 -23.19
CA ILE A 450 7.63 -17.54 -23.20
C ILE A 450 7.25 -18.45 -22.01
N VAL A 451 7.05 -17.88 -20.84
CA VAL A 451 6.78 -18.65 -19.61
C VAL A 451 5.35 -19.17 -19.56
N TYR A 452 4.37 -18.42 -20.04
CA TYR A 452 2.94 -18.70 -19.89
C TYR A 452 2.24 -19.03 -21.22
N GLY A 453 2.77 -18.65 -22.36
CA GLY A 453 2.19 -18.88 -23.68
C GLY A 453 2.15 -20.36 -24.11
N SER A 454 2.98 -21.21 -23.53
CA SER A 454 2.98 -22.65 -23.80
C SER A 454 1.79 -23.43 -23.22
N SER A 455 0.91 -22.77 -22.43
CA SER A 455 -0.25 -23.40 -21.80
C SER A 455 -1.56 -23.26 -22.59
N SER A 456 -1.62 -22.34 -23.54
CA SER A 456 -2.72 -22.25 -24.50
C SER A 456 -2.34 -23.08 -25.73
N GLY A 457 -2.73 -24.35 -25.70
CA GLY A 457 -2.58 -25.25 -26.84
C GLY A 457 -3.39 -24.76 -28.05
N VAL A 458 -2.82 -23.85 -28.81
CA VAL A 458 -3.17 -23.72 -30.22
C VAL A 458 -2.49 -24.89 -30.92
N SER A 459 -3.20 -26.01 -31.04
CA SER A 459 -2.79 -27.10 -31.92
C SER A 459 -2.72 -26.52 -33.33
N TYR A 460 -1.51 -26.37 -33.82
CA TYR A 460 -1.29 -26.22 -35.26
C TYR A 460 -1.80 -27.51 -35.91
N SER A 461 -3.04 -27.45 -36.42
CA SER A 461 -3.49 -28.46 -37.38
C SER A 461 -2.67 -28.26 -38.63
N GLU A 462 -1.87 -29.31 -38.96
CA GLU A 462 -1.19 -29.38 -40.26
C GLU A 462 -2.20 -29.16 -41.40
N PRO A 463 -1.81 -28.46 -42.47
CA PRO A 463 -2.69 -28.26 -43.60
C PRO A 463 -3.05 -29.60 -44.22
N PRO A 464 -4.31 -29.82 -44.62
CA PRO A 464 -4.67 -31.08 -45.28
C PRO A 464 -3.94 -31.19 -46.60
N SER A 465 -3.17 -32.26 -46.72
CA SER A 465 -2.51 -32.68 -47.95
C SER A 465 -3.54 -33.09 -49.01
N SER A 466 -3.32 -32.57 -50.20
CA SER A 466 -3.80 -33.04 -51.50
C SER A 466 -5.32 -32.95 -51.79
N VAL A 467 -5.70 -31.96 -52.57
CA VAL A 467 -6.85 -32.06 -53.47
C VAL A 467 -6.35 -31.97 -54.92
N ASP A 468 -6.80 -32.94 -55.71
CA ASP A 468 -6.53 -33.19 -57.12
C ASP A 468 -6.90 -31.96 -58.01
N PRO A 469 -6.11 -31.62 -59.04
CA PRO A 469 -6.43 -30.52 -59.93
C PRO A 469 -7.23 -30.99 -61.14
N THR A 470 -8.55 -30.92 -61.08
CA THR A 470 -9.36 -30.86 -62.32
C THR A 470 -10.67 -30.14 -62.05
N MET A 471 -10.77 -28.92 -62.49
CA MET A 471 -11.84 -28.25 -63.19
C MET A 471 -11.54 -26.75 -63.30
N VAL A 472 -11.21 -26.33 -64.49
CA VAL A 472 -11.08 -24.94 -64.90
C VAL A 472 -12.49 -24.41 -65.08
N ASP A 473 -12.85 -23.32 -64.44
CA ASP A 473 -13.68 -22.32 -65.10
C ASP A 473 -13.43 -20.90 -64.51
N SER A 474 -13.53 -19.95 -65.41
CA SER A 474 -13.18 -18.55 -65.41
C SER A 474 -13.92 -17.73 -64.37
N ASP A 475 -13.26 -17.39 -63.27
CA ASP A 475 -13.45 -16.10 -62.57
C ASP A 475 -12.20 -15.70 -61.77
N SER A 476 -11.06 -15.64 -62.47
CA SER A 476 -9.72 -15.55 -61.89
C SER A 476 -9.38 -14.19 -61.27
N GLN A 477 -10.17 -13.16 -61.49
CA GLN A 477 -9.92 -11.84 -60.85
C GLN A 477 -10.61 -11.71 -59.48
N GLN A 478 -11.78 -12.31 -59.31
CA GLN A 478 -12.54 -12.22 -58.07
C GLN A 478 -11.98 -13.19 -57.00
N SER A 479 -11.49 -14.35 -57.41
CA SER A 479 -10.80 -15.29 -56.50
C SER A 479 -9.48 -14.72 -56.00
N PHE A 480 -8.69 -14.01 -56.84
CA PHE A 480 -7.43 -13.36 -56.41
C PHE A 480 -7.68 -12.27 -55.35
N TRP A 481 -8.73 -11.46 -55.51
CA TRP A 481 -9.03 -10.41 -54.54
C TRP A 481 -9.58 -11.00 -53.21
N ILE A 482 -10.32 -12.08 -53.26
CA ILE A 482 -10.77 -12.81 -52.07
C ILE A 482 -9.56 -13.46 -51.35
N GLU A 483 -8.67 -14.06 -52.10
CA GLU A 483 -7.43 -14.66 -51.55
C GLU A 483 -6.48 -13.60 -50.99
N TYR A 484 -6.34 -12.48 -51.68
CA TYR A 484 -5.56 -11.31 -51.23
C TYR A 484 -6.19 -10.63 -50.00
N GLU A 485 -7.51 -10.49 -49.93
CA GLU A 485 -8.20 -9.98 -48.75
C GLU A 485 -8.12 -10.96 -47.58
N GLN A 486 -8.19 -12.27 -47.82
CA GLN A 486 -7.96 -13.28 -46.80
C GLN A 486 -6.52 -13.26 -46.29
N GLU A 487 -5.54 -13.15 -47.18
CA GLU A 487 -4.13 -13.07 -46.81
C GLU A 487 -3.81 -11.77 -46.06
N ILE A 488 -4.43 -10.64 -46.41
CA ILE A 488 -4.35 -9.40 -45.64
C ILE A 488 -5.05 -9.53 -44.29
N ILE A 489 -6.22 -10.14 -44.23
CA ILE A 489 -6.95 -10.36 -42.99
C ILE A 489 -6.16 -11.33 -42.07
N GLU A 490 -5.65 -12.41 -42.61
CA GLU A 490 -4.81 -13.37 -41.88
C GLU A 490 -3.47 -12.77 -41.45
N SER A 491 -2.80 -12.00 -42.32
CA SER A 491 -1.54 -11.31 -41.97
C SER A 491 -1.75 -10.19 -40.93
N ASN A 492 -2.87 -9.48 -40.97
CA ASN A 492 -3.24 -8.46 -39.98
C ASN A 492 -3.78 -9.06 -38.67
N LEU A 493 -4.46 -10.19 -38.70
CA LEU A 493 -4.96 -10.89 -37.52
C LEU A 493 -3.90 -11.74 -36.84
N MET A 494 -2.97 -12.37 -37.60
CA MET A 494 -1.89 -13.20 -37.03
C MET A 494 -0.68 -12.41 -36.51
N ASN A 495 -0.51 -11.14 -36.86
CA ASN A 495 0.70 -10.37 -36.52
C ASN A 495 0.53 -9.32 -35.42
N LYS A 496 -0.68 -9.11 -34.87
CA LYS A 496 -0.84 -8.17 -33.76
C LYS A 496 -0.79 -8.91 -32.44
N SER A 497 0.25 -8.69 -31.64
CA SER A 497 0.30 -9.17 -30.27
C SER A 497 -0.84 -8.57 -29.42
N GLU A 498 -1.23 -9.28 -28.34
CA GLU A 498 -2.23 -8.76 -27.38
C GLU A 498 -1.86 -7.36 -26.86
N ILE A 499 -0.55 -7.10 -26.71
CA ILE A 499 -0.06 -5.78 -26.28
C ILE A 499 -0.26 -4.71 -27.35
N ASP A 500 -0.12 -5.05 -28.65
CA ASP A 500 -0.38 -4.10 -29.74
C ASP A 500 -1.87 -3.76 -29.80
N GLN A 501 -2.74 -4.76 -29.66
CA GLN A 501 -4.20 -4.58 -29.56
C GLN A 501 -4.55 -3.68 -28.36
N TYR A 502 -3.96 -3.97 -27.18
CA TYR A 502 -4.17 -3.14 -25.98
C TYR A 502 -3.78 -1.68 -26.22
N LEU A 503 -2.66 -1.42 -26.88
CA LEU A 503 -2.15 -0.07 -27.11
C LEU A 503 -2.96 0.71 -28.16
N GLU A 504 -3.50 0.02 -29.17
CA GLU A 504 -4.33 0.64 -30.23
C GLU A 504 -5.72 1.05 -29.72
N HIS A 505 -6.30 0.30 -28.78
CA HIS A 505 -7.57 0.70 -28.18
C HIS A 505 -7.46 2.05 -27.47
N GLY A 506 -8.48 2.90 -27.57
CA GLY A 506 -8.55 4.18 -26.84
C GLY A 506 -8.43 4.02 -25.34
N CYS A 507 -8.19 5.12 -24.64
CA CYS A 507 -8.20 5.09 -23.16
C CYS A 507 -9.63 4.92 -22.64
N GLU A 508 -9.77 4.12 -21.57
CA GLU A 508 -11.01 3.97 -20.84
C GLU A 508 -11.45 5.25 -20.13
N ALA A 509 -12.76 5.40 -19.96
CA ALA A 509 -13.32 6.53 -19.23
C ALA A 509 -12.95 6.46 -17.74
N ARG A 510 -12.70 7.63 -17.12
CA ARG A 510 -12.44 7.71 -15.69
C ARG A 510 -13.73 7.52 -14.90
N ALA A 511 -13.89 6.36 -14.28
CA ALA A 511 -14.97 6.07 -13.32
C ALA A 511 -14.44 6.14 -11.88
N PRO A 512 -15.25 6.65 -10.91
CA PRO A 512 -14.81 6.79 -9.52
C PRO A 512 -14.40 5.49 -8.84
N ASN A 513 -15.05 4.37 -9.20
CA ASN A 513 -14.87 3.05 -8.59
C ASN A 513 -14.25 2.04 -9.58
N PHE A 514 -13.42 2.50 -10.50
CA PHE A 514 -12.75 1.63 -11.46
C PHE A 514 -11.73 0.75 -10.75
N ASP A 515 -11.94 -0.56 -10.79
CA ASP A 515 -10.95 -1.55 -10.34
C ASP A 515 -10.14 -2.03 -11.55
N ILE A 516 -8.84 -1.82 -11.50
CA ILE A 516 -7.92 -2.18 -12.59
C ILE A 516 -7.69 -3.70 -12.68
N LEU A 517 -7.93 -4.44 -11.61
CA LEU A 517 -7.76 -5.89 -11.60
C LEU A 517 -9.03 -6.63 -12.02
N ASP A 518 -10.19 -5.99 -11.92
CA ASP A 518 -11.47 -6.53 -12.41
C ASP A 518 -11.68 -6.22 -13.91
N TRP A 519 -10.95 -5.22 -14.46
CA TRP A 519 -11.00 -4.85 -15.88
C TRP A 519 -10.33 -5.89 -16.75
#